data_3fafc81266a0e48ded74993fa8ce1499
#
_entry.id   3fafc81266a0e48ded74993fa8ce1499
#
_cell.length_a   1.000
_cell.length_b   1.000
_cell.length_c   1.000
_cell.angle_alpha   90.00
_cell.angle_beta   90.00
_cell.angle_gamma   90.00
#
_symmetry.space_group_name_H-M   'P 1'
#
loop_
_entity.id
_entity.type
_entity.pdbx_description
1 polymer ?
#
loop_
_entity_poly.entity_id
_entity_poly.type
_entity_poly.pdbx_seq_one_letter_code
_entity_poly.pdbx_strand_id
1 'polypeptide(L)'
;MNWNFQNTYTELPDVYYSDTKPYDFENPRLILFNSDLANKLNLNVNSNEKEICDFLLGKKNKEKKFFSQAYAGHQFGNFTILGDGRALLLGEHVYKNNRFDIQLKGSGQTPYSRNGDGKAALGPMIREYLVSEAMHHLHVSSTRALAVISTGEKIIREKFEPGAILVRVAKSHIRVGTFQFGSLLKNKNYFNNLIDYTISRLHPEI
;
A
#
# COMPACT_ATOMS: atom_id res chain seq x y z
N MET A 1 -3.43 -5.79 19.07
CA MET A 1 -2.92 -5.68 17.68
C MET A 1 -1.70 -4.78 17.68
N ASN A 2 -0.59 -5.22 17.11
CA ASN A 2 0.61 -4.39 16.94
C ASN A 2 1.28 -4.72 15.61
N TRP A 3 1.62 -3.68 14.87
CA TRP A 3 2.55 -3.80 13.75
C TRP A 3 3.99 -3.89 14.26
N ASN A 4 4.79 -4.77 13.67
CA ASN A 4 6.24 -4.76 13.86
C ASN A 4 6.89 -4.21 12.59
N PHE A 5 6.81 -2.87 12.43
CA PHE A 5 7.34 -2.21 11.24
C PHE A 5 8.86 -1.98 11.33
N GLN A 6 9.54 -2.32 10.25
CA GLN A 6 10.96 -2.07 10.01
C GLN A 6 11.09 -1.55 8.57
N ASN A 7 11.04 -0.24 8.39
CA ASN A 7 10.96 0.39 7.07
C ASN A 7 12.35 0.50 6.43
N THR A 8 12.75 -0.50 5.66
CA THR A 8 14.02 -0.50 4.94
C THR A 8 13.93 0.22 3.59
N TYR A 9 12.74 0.33 2.98
CA TYR A 9 12.58 1.07 1.72
C TYR A 9 13.00 2.54 1.84
N THR A 10 12.85 3.13 3.01
CA THR A 10 13.25 4.53 3.28
C THR A 10 14.76 4.71 3.46
N GLU A 11 15.57 3.66 3.35
CA GLU A 11 17.03 3.72 3.24
C GLU A 11 17.48 4.01 1.80
N LEU A 12 16.58 3.81 0.81
CA LEU A 12 16.81 4.24 -0.55
C LEU A 12 16.88 5.78 -0.64
N PRO A 13 17.53 6.34 -1.69
CA PRO A 13 17.49 7.76 -1.96
C PRO A 13 16.04 8.31 -1.96
N ASP A 14 15.85 9.49 -1.43
CA ASP A 14 14.55 10.16 -1.23
C ASP A 14 13.76 10.38 -2.52
N VAL A 15 14.42 10.32 -3.68
CA VAL A 15 13.77 10.37 -4.99
C VAL A 15 12.79 9.20 -5.22
N TYR A 16 12.94 8.08 -4.51
CA TYR A 16 12.09 6.90 -4.67
C TYR A 16 10.80 6.92 -3.86
N TYR A 17 10.66 7.86 -2.95
CA TYR A 17 9.47 7.98 -2.11
C TYR A 17 9.22 9.41 -1.66
N SER A 18 8.05 9.64 -1.14
CA SER A 18 7.69 10.90 -0.50
C SER A 18 6.93 10.62 0.79
N ASP A 19 7.28 11.32 1.86
CA ASP A 19 6.54 11.28 3.12
C ASP A 19 5.07 11.63 2.85
N THR A 20 4.18 10.81 3.37
CA THR A 20 2.74 10.95 3.14
C THR A 20 2.01 10.59 4.42
N LYS A 21 0.94 11.31 4.73
CA LYS A 21 0.08 11.00 5.88
C LYS A 21 -1.24 10.41 5.38
N PRO A 22 -1.78 9.35 6.04
CA PRO A 22 -3.13 8.92 5.77
C PRO A 22 -4.11 10.06 6.03
N TYR A 23 -5.14 10.14 5.20
CA TYR A 23 -6.27 11.03 5.48
C TYR A 23 -7.03 10.54 6.71
N ASP A 24 -7.48 11.45 7.56
CA ASP A 24 -8.25 11.11 8.75
C ASP A 24 -9.75 11.05 8.42
N PHE A 25 -10.31 9.85 8.46
CA PHE A 25 -11.72 9.62 8.17
C PHE A 25 -12.50 9.60 9.47
N GLU A 26 -13.62 10.34 9.52
CA GLU A 26 -14.41 10.51 10.74
C GLU A 26 -15.17 9.23 11.13
N ASN A 27 -15.74 8.51 10.15
CA ASN A 27 -16.60 7.36 10.37
C ASN A 27 -16.20 6.12 9.56
N PRO A 28 -14.96 5.60 9.72
CA PRO A 28 -14.56 4.40 9.02
C PRO A 28 -15.31 3.18 9.54
N ARG A 29 -15.77 2.30 8.63
CA ARG A 29 -16.44 1.04 8.95
C ARG A 29 -15.77 -0.12 8.22
N LEU A 30 -15.59 -1.23 8.91
CA LEU A 30 -15.03 -2.45 8.36
C LEU A 30 -16.08 -3.16 7.48
N ILE A 31 -15.82 -3.26 6.18
CA ILE A 31 -16.72 -3.92 5.22
C ILE A 31 -16.33 -5.38 5.00
N LEU A 32 -15.02 -5.64 4.80
CA LEU A 32 -14.45 -6.97 4.64
C LEU A 32 -13.17 -7.06 5.48
N PHE A 33 -12.96 -8.22 6.08
CA PHE A 33 -11.76 -8.51 6.85
C PHE A 33 -11.29 -9.95 6.62
N ASN A 34 -10.03 -10.11 6.30
CA ASN A 34 -9.38 -11.39 6.07
C ASN A 34 -8.72 -11.90 7.36
N SER A 35 -9.49 -12.61 8.18
CA SER A 35 -9.01 -13.15 9.46
C SER A 35 -7.88 -14.16 9.28
N ASP A 36 -7.90 -14.96 8.21
CA ASP A 36 -6.84 -15.95 7.95
C ASP A 36 -5.51 -15.27 7.61
N LEU A 37 -5.56 -14.20 6.82
CA LEU A 37 -4.37 -13.40 6.53
C LEU A 37 -3.88 -12.67 7.78
N ALA A 38 -4.80 -12.11 8.58
CA ALA A 38 -4.45 -11.46 9.85
C ALA A 38 -3.73 -12.43 10.80
N ASN A 39 -4.23 -13.65 10.93
CA ASN A 39 -3.60 -14.70 11.74
C ASN A 39 -2.20 -15.08 11.19
N LYS A 40 -2.05 -15.22 9.87
CA LYS A 40 -0.74 -15.47 9.22
C LYS A 40 0.27 -14.35 9.49
N LEU A 41 -0.19 -13.12 9.65
CA LEU A 41 0.62 -11.95 10.01
C LEU A 41 0.79 -11.77 11.53
N ASN A 42 0.26 -12.70 12.35
CA ASN A 42 0.24 -12.60 13.81
C ASN A 42 -0.45 -11.33 14.35
N LEU A 43 -1.47 -10.89 13.66
CA LEU A 43 -2.29 -9.78 14.11
C LEU A 43 -3.44 -10.34 14.97
N ASN A 44 -3.25 -10.36 16.28
CA ASN A 44 -4.31 -10.78 17.21
C ASN A 44 -5.46 -9.77 17.21
N VAL A 45 -6.56 -10.11 16.54
CA VAL A 45 -7.70 -9.22 16.31
C VAL A 45 -8.83 -9.59 17.27
N ASN A 46 -8.62 -9.36 18.58
CA ASN A 46 -9.66 -9.44 19.61
C ASN A 46 -10.06 -8.02 20.03
N SER A 47 -10.65 -7.25 19.10
CA SER A 47 -10.98 -5.84 19.31
C SER A 47 -12.31 -5.52 18.63
N ASN A 48 -12.96 -4.43 19.05
CA ASN A 48 -14.14 -3.95 18.37
C ASN A 48 -13.82 -3.36 16.99
N GLU A 49 -14.82 -3.20 16.15
CA GLU A 49 -14.68 -2.73 14.76
C GLU A 49 -13.89 -1.42 14.64
N LYS A 50 -14.19 -0.45 15.52
CA LYS A 50 -13.52 0.85 15.52
C LYS A 50 -12.02 0.72 15.76
N GLU A 51 -11.63 -0.10 16.74
CA GLU A 51 -10.23 -0.33 17.06
C GLU A 51 -9.48 -1.03 15.92
N ILE A 52 -10.16 -1.95 15.23
CA ILE A 52 -9.61 -2.61 14.03
C ILE A 52 -9.39 -1.58 12.92
N CYS A 53 -10.37 -0.74 12.64
CA CYS A 53 -10.23 0.32 11.63
C CYS A 53 -9.10 1.29 11.99
N ASP A 54 -9.05 1.79 13.22
CA ASP A 54 -8.01 2.72 13.67
C ASP A 54 -6.60 2.11 13.57
N PHE A 55 -6.47 0.82 13.89
CA PHE A 55 -5.22 0.09 13.74
C PHE A 55 -4.81 -0.07 12.28
N LEU A 56 -5.73 -0.54 11.42
CA LEU A 56 -5.47 -0.78 10.00
C LEU A 56 -5.22 0.51 9.22
N LEU A 57 -5.81 1.63 9.65
CA LEU A 57 -5.59 2.96 9.07
C LEU A 57 -4.35 3.67 9.62
N GLY A 58 -3.60 3.02 10.52
CA GLY A 58 -2.35 3.57 11.06
C GLY A 58 -2.54 4.67 12.11
N LYS A 59 -3.76 4.95 12.59
CA LYS A 59 -4.03 6.02 13.57
C LYS A 59 -3.26 5.85 14.89
N LYS A 60 -2.98 4.61 15.29
CA LYS A 60 -2.21 4.30 16.51
C LYS A 60 -0.69 4.44 16.35
N ASN A 61 -0.19 4.68 15.14
CA ASN A 61 1.26 4.73 14.83
C ASN A 61 1.77 6.17 14.64
N LYS A 62 1.58 7.03 15.63
CA LYS A 62 1.90 8.47 15.54
C LYS A 62 3.36 8.80 15.23
N GLU A 63 4.29 7.90 15.52
CA GLU A 63 5.73 8.13 15.38
C GLU A 63 6.34 7.56 14.08
N LYS A 64 5.55 6.89 13.24
CA LYS A 64 6.07 6.25 12.04
C LYS A 64 5.85 7.09 10.79
N LYS A 65 6.88 7.15 9.96
CA LYS A 65 6.82 7.78 8.65
C LYS A 65 6.09 6.84 7.70
N PHE A 66 4.95 7.28 7.20
CA PHE A 66 4.26 6.66 6.09
C PHE A 66 4.74 7.31 4.80
N PHE A 67 4.79 6.56 3.72
CA PHE A 67 5.33 7.07 2.47
C PHE A 67 4.61 6.52 1.25
N SER A 68 4.64 7.28 0.17
CA SER A 68 4.19 6.89 -1.15
C SER A 68 5.39 6.67 -2.06
N GLN A 69 5.34 5.65 -2.92
CA GLN A 69 6.47 5.25 -3.76
C GLN A 69 6.41 5.94 -5.12
N ALA A 70 7.59 6.35 -5.64
CA ALA A 70 7.78 6.79 -7.00
C ALA A 70 7.95 5.58 -7.93
N TYR A 71 7.31 5.61 -9.09
CA TYR A 71 7.50 4.67 -10.18
C TYR A 71 7.05 5.27 -11.51
N ALA A 72 7.44 4.66 -12.61
CA ALA A 72 7.02 5.06 -13.94
C ALA A 72 6.30 3.90 -14.64
N GLY A 73 5.71 4.17 -15.79
CA GLY A 73 5.06 3.15 -16.59
C GLY A 73 4.15 3.73 -17.66
N HIS A 74 3.52 2.85 -18.42
CA HIS A 74 2.57 3.25 -19.45
C HIS A 74 1.18 3.43 -18.86
N GLN A 75 0.57 4.57 -19.14
CA GLN A 75 -0.82 4.86 -18.81
C GLN A 75 -1.48 5.54 -20.02
N PHE A 76 -2.60 4.98 -20.48
CA PHE A 76 -3.32 5.44 -21.68
C PHE A 76 -2.42 5.52 -22.93
N GLY A 77 -1.54 4.53 -23.10
CA GLY A 77 -0.62 4.45 -24.23
C GLY A 77 0.66 5.29 -24.11
N ASN A 78 0.75 6.17 -23.12
CA ASN A 78 1.92 7.03 -22.92
C ASN A 78 2.75 6.57 -21.72
N PHE A 79 4.08 6.56 -21.90
CA PHE A 79 5.00 6.37 -20.79
C PHE A 79 5.07 7.63 -19.93
N THR A 80 4.89 7.50 -18.63
CA THR A 80 4.83 8.64 -17.71
C THR A 80 5.33 8.27 -16.31
N ILE A 81 5.76 9.28 -15.56
CA ILE A 81 6.05 9.13 -14.13
C ILE A 81 4.70 9.13 -13.40
N LEU A 82 4.41 8.03 -12.71
CA LEU A 82 3.15 7.78 -12.03
C LEU A 82 3.27 8.02 -10.51
N GLY A 83 3.87 7.06 -9.81
CA GLY A 83 3.89 7.01 -8.35
C GLY A 83 2.55 6.55 -7.73
N ASP A 84 2.56 6.40 -6.42
CA ASP A 84 1.39 6.00 -5.62
C ASP A 84 0.41 7.18 -5.44
N GLY A 85 -0.28 7.60 -6.51
CA GLY A 85 -1.16 8.77 -6.51
C GLY A 85 -2.43 8.64 -5.67
N ARG A 86 -2.72 7.47 -5.11
CA ARG A 86 -3.84 7.21 -4.17
C ARG A 86 -3.52 6.08 -3.21
N ALA A 87 -2.24 5.85 -2.94
CA ALA A 87 -1.81 4.80 -2.05
C ALA A 87 -0.61 5.25 -1.23
N LEU A 88 -0.44 4.66 -0.06
CA LEU A 88 0.72 4.86 0.78
C LEU A 88 1.07 3.57 1.51
N LEU A 89 2.33 3.37 1.84
CA LEU A 89 2.77 2.32 2.72
C LEU A 89 2.67 2.79 4.18
N LEU A 90 2.01 1.96 5.00
CA LEU A 90 2.06 2.09 6.46
C LEU A 90 3.41 1.65 7.00
N GLY A 91 4.04 0.70 6.33
CA GLY A 91 5.33 0.17 6.69
C GLY A 91 5.51 -1.27 6.24
N GLU A 92 6.67 -1.80 6.58
CA GLU A 92 7.09 -3.17 6.29
C GLU A 92 6.98 -4.00 7.57
N HIS A 93 5.90 -4.78 7.69
CA HIS A 93 5.66 -5.65 8.83
C HIS A 93 6.55 -6.89 8.78
N VAL A 94 7.26 -7.17 9.88
CA VAL A 94 8.14 -8.33 9.98
C VAL A 94 7.57 -9.35 10.94
N TYR A 95 7.40 -10.59 10.49
CA TYR A 95 6.99 -11.72 11.30
C TYR A 95 7.66 -13.02 10.82
N LYS A 96 8.26 -13.79 11.75
CA LYS A 96 8.96 -15.05 11.46
C LYS A 96 9.94 -14.95 10.27
N ASN A 97 10.79 -13.92 10.31
CA ASN A 97 11.78 -13.62 9.25
C ASN A 97 11.17 -13.30 7.87
N ASN A 98 9.86 -13.18 7.75
CA ASN A 98 9.21 -12.69 6.55
C ASN A 98 8.86 -11.21 6.69
N ARG A 99 9.05 -10.47 5.62
CA ARG A 99 8.75 -9.04 5.53
C ARG A 99 7.60 -8.83 4.56
N PHE A 100 6.63 -8.03 4.98
CA PHE A 100 5.42 -7.73 4.20
C PHE A 100 5.18 -6.22 4.17
N ASP A 101 5.01 -5.67 2.99
CA ASP A 101 4.53 -4.31 2.81
C ASP A 101 3.05 -4.25 3.14
N ILE A 102 2.68 -3.30 3.98
CA ILE A 102 1.29 -2.97 4.30
C ILE A 102 0.96 -1.65 3.63
N GLN A 103 0.09 -1.68 2.63
CA GLN A 103 -0.25 -0.51 1.84
C GLN A 103 -1.75 -0.19 1.92
N LEU A 104 -2.07 1.08 2.13
CA LEU A 104 -3.42 1.61 2.00
C LEU A 104 -3.63 2.13 0.57
N LYS A 105 -4.73 1.75 -0.06
CA LYS A 105 -5.16 2.26 -1.36
C LYS A 105 -6.51 2.94 -1.25
N GLY A 106 -6.61 4.16 -1.74
CA GLY A 106 -7.77 5.04 -1.56
C GLY A 106 -7.68 5.93 -0.32
N SER A 107 -6.48 6.08 0.24
CA SER A 107 -6.22 6.73 1.53
C SER A 107 -6.11 8.26 1.47
N GLY A 108 -6.44 8.87 0.34
CA GLY A 108 -6.35 10.32 0.13
C GLY A 108 -5.19 10.74 -0.77
N GLN A 109 -5.00 12.05 -0.87
CA GLN A 109 -3.98 12.62 -1.73
C GLN A 109 -2.56 12.30 -1.26
N THR A 110 -1.68 12.13 -2.22
CA THR A 110 -0.24 11.98 -2.06
C THR A 110 0.48 12.97 -2.97
N PRO A 111 1.79 13.18 -2.84
CA PRO A 111 2.56 13.99 -3.78
C PRO A 111 2.45 13.52 -5.25
N TYR A 112 2.03 12.26 -5.48
CA TYR A 112 1.86 11.69 -6.82
C TYR A 112 0.42 11.72 -7.33
N SER A 113 -0.53 12.32 -6.61
CA SER A 113 -1.95 12.34 -7.01
C SER A 113 -2.22 13.23 -8.23
N ARG A 114 -1.26 14.08 -8.59
CA ARG A 114 -1.49 15.10 -9.63
C ARG A 114 -2.71 15.95 -9.26
N ASN A 115 -3.76 15.96 -10.10
CA ASN A 115 -5.01 16.67 -9.81
C ASN A 115 -6.12 15.74 -9.24
N GLY A 116 -5.77 14.51 -8.88
CA GLY A 116 -6.72 13.54 -8.31
C GLY A 116 -6.95 13.75 -6.82
N ASP A 117 -8.10 13.26 -6.32
CA ASP A 117 -8.47 13.31 -4.89
C ASP A 117 -7.79 12.21 -4.05
N GLY A 118 -7.08 11.28 -4.68
CA GLY A 118 -6.43 10.16 -4.00
C GLY A 118 -7.39 9.15 -3.37
N LYS A 119 -8.68 9.28 -3.56
CA LYS A 119 -9.73 8.43 -2.98
C LYS A 119 -10.09 7.27 -3.92
N ALA A 120 -10.81 6.28 -3.39
CA ALA A 120 -11.31 5.15 -4.15
C ALA A 120 -12.76 4.84 -3.79
N ALA A 121 -13.55 4.37 -4.78
CA ALA A 121 -14.92 3.95 -4.55
C ALA A 121 -14.98 2.53 -3.98
N LEU A 122 -16.03 2.24 -3.21
CA LEU A 122 -16.23 0.96 -2.53
C LEU A 122 -16.28 -0.23 -3.50
N GLY A 123 -17.02 -0.11 -4.61
CA GLY A 123 -17.16 -1.19 -5.59
C GLY A 123 -15.82 -1.68 -6.15
N PRO A 124 -14.96 -0.81 -6.67
CA PRO A 124 -13.61 -1.16 -7.09
C PRO A 124 -12.73 -1.80 -5.99
N MET A 125 -12.85 -1.35 -4.73
CA MET A 125 -12.05 -1.92 -3.62
C MET A 125 -12.52 -3.32 -3.24
N ILE A 126 -13.83 -3.57 -3.22
CA ILE A 126 -14.39 -4.93 -3.05
C ILE A 126 -13.94 -5.85 -4.18
N ARG A 127 -13.99 -5.38 -5.42
CA ARG A 127 -13.57 -6.18 -6.59
C ARG A 127 -12.09 -6.54 -6.50
N GLU A 128 -11.23 -5.60 -6.14
CA GLU A 128 -9.80 -5.86 -5.97
C GLU A 128 -9.54 -6.84 -4.83
N TYR A 129 -10.28 -6.74 -3.70
CA TYR A 129 -10.23 -7.70 -2.61
C TYR A 129 -10.58 -9.11 -3.10
N LEU A 130 -11.73 -9.29 -3.73
CA LEU A 130 -12.21 -10.59 -4.19
C LEU A 130 -11.25 -11.22 -5.20
N VAL A 131 -10.79 -10.45 -6.18
CA VAL A 131 -9.90 -10.97 -7.23
C VAL A 131 -8.53 -11.32 -6.67
N SER A 132 -7.95 -10.49 -5.79
CA SER A 132 -6.63 -10.80 -5.20
C SER A 132 -6.66 -12.05 -4.33
N GLU A 133 -7.72 -12.27 -3.55
CA GLU A 133 -7.88 -13.48 -2.76
C GLU A 133 -8.21 -14.71 -3.64
N ALA A 134 -9.01 -14.54 -4.69
CA ALA A 134 -9.23 -15.61 -5.68
C ALA A 134 -7.91 -16.05 -6.35
N MET A 135 -7.06 -15.11 -6.77
CA MET A 135 -5.74 -15.40 -7.32
C MET A 135 -4.87 -16.18 -6.34
N HIS A 136 -4.89 -15.80 -5.06
CA HIS A 136 -4.16 -16.54 -4.03
C HIS A 136 -4.63 -17.98 -3.92
N HIS A 137 -5.93 -18.23 -3.91
CA HIS A 137 -6.50 -19.59 -3.84
C HIS A 137 -6.29 -20.40 -5.12
N LEU A 138 -6.08 -19.75 -6.25
CA LEU A 138 -5.67 -20.36 -7.52
C LEU A 138 -4.15 -20.56 -7.62
N HIS A 139 -3.38 -20.30 -6.55
CA HIS A 139 -1.92 -20.37 -6.51
C HIS A 139 -1.21 -19.43 -7.49
N VAL A 140 -1.86 -18.34 -7.88
CA VAL A 140 -1.24 -17.27 -8.67
C VAL A 140 -0.65 -16.24 -7.72
N SER A 141 0.66 -16.03 -7.78
CA SER A 141 1.34 -15.04 -6.95
C SER A 141 0.82 -13.62 -7.22
N SER A 142 0.28 -12.99 -6.19
CA SER A 142 -0.37 -11.68 -6.27
C SER A 142 -0.28 -10.97 -4.93
N THR A 143 -0.61 -9.68 -4.90
CA THR A 143 -0.88 -8.99 -3.63
C THR A 143 -2.09 -9.63 -2.94
N ARG A 144 -2.08 -9.63 -1.61
CA ARG A 144 -3.21 -10.08 -0.78
C ARG A 144 -4.01 -8.88 -0.30
N ALA A 145 -5.26 -9.12 0.03
CA ALA A 145 -6.15 -8.12 0.61
C ALA A 145 -6.47 -8.47 2.07
N LEU A 146 -6.13 -7.56 2.99
CA LEU A 146 -6.38 -7.76 4.42
C LEU A 146 -7.75 -7.23 4.84
N ALA A 147 -8.14 -6.06 4.31
CA ALA A 147 -9.42 -5.46 4.65
C ALA A 147 -9.92 -4.48 3.58
N VAL A 148 -11.24 -4.32 3.51
CA VAL A 148 -11.90 -3.17 2.88
C VAL A 148 -12.59 -2.37 3.97
N ILE A 149 -12.30 -1.07 4.04
CA ILE A 149 -12.83 -0.14 5.03
C ILE A 149 -13.59 0.96 4.28
N SER A 150 -14.89 1.15 4.57
CA SER A 150 -15.63 2.32 4.10
C SER A 150 -15.17 3.55 4.85
N THR A 151 -15.01 4.68 4.15
CA THR A 151 -14.55 5.94 4.76
C THR A 151 -15.68 6.73 5.41
N GLY A 152 -16.94 6.36 5.16
CA GLY A 152 -18.12 7.14 5.56
C GLY A 152 -18.40 8.33 4.63
N GLU A 153 -17.50 8.66 3.73
CA GLU A 153 -17.64 9.76 2.78
C GLU A 153 -18.31 9.33 1.48
N LYS A 154 -18.95 10.29 0.80
CA LYS A 154 -19.35 10.17 -0.60
C LYS A 154 -18.28 10.81 -1.47
N ILE A 155 -17.77 10.08 -2.45
CA ILE A 155 -16.81 10.57 -3.43
C ILE A 155 -17.49 10.81 -4.77
N ILE A 156 -17.01 11.77 -5.55
CA ILE A 156 -17.54 12.09 -6.86
C ILE A 156 -16.77 11.31 -7.92
N ARG A 157 -17.50 10.54 -8.73
CA ARG A 157 -17.02 9.88 -9.95
C ARG A 157 -18.01 10.27 -11.07
N GLU A 158 -18.52 9.35 -11.85
CA GLU A 158 -19.66 9.64 -12.75
C GLU A 158 -20.92 9.99 -11.96
N LYS A 159 -21.00 9.48 -10.75
CA LYS A 159 -22.03 9.74 -9.74
C LYS A 159 -21.43 9.77 -8.33
N PHE A 160 -22.22 10.10 -7.33
CA PHE A 160 -21.80 9.94 -5.95
C PHE A 160 -21.70 8.46 -5.58
N GLU A 161 -20.54 8.05 -5.11
CA GLU A 161 -20.27 6.69 -4.67
C GLU A 161 -19.71 6.68 -3.24
N PRO A 162 -19.95 5.61 -2.45
CA PRO A 162 -19.30 5.46 -1.15
C PRO A 162 -17.77 5.36 -1.33
N GLY A 163 -17.04 6.13 -0.53
CA GLY A 163 -15.59 6.03 -0.47
C GLY A 163 -15.13 4.82 0.32
N ALA A 164 -14.00 4.23 -0.07
CA ALA A 164 -13.40 3.11 0.65
C ALA A 164 -11.89 3.04 0.49
N ILE A 165 -11.27 2.31 1.41
CA ILE A 165 -9.84 2.00 1.45
C ILE A 165 -9.68 0.49 1.37
N LEU A 166 -8.72 0.04 0.57
CA LEU A 166 -8.24 -1.34 0.58
C LEU A 166 -6.90 -1.41 1.31
N VAL A 167 -6.81 -2.28 2.31
CA VAL A 167 -5.55 -2.62 2.99
C VAL A 167 -4.92 -3.80 2.26
N ARG A 168 -3.82 -3.54 1.55
CA ARG A 168 -3.08 -4.53 0.77
C ARG A 168 -1.86 -5.04 1.51
N VAL A 169 -1.53 -6.30 1.27
CA VAL A 169 -0.34 -6.97 1.81
C VAL A 169 0.42 -7.61 0.66
N ALA A 170 1.72 -7.38 0.59
CA ALA A 170 2.59 -8.01 -0.40
C ALA A 170 3.98 -8.28 0.20
N LYS A 171 4.75 -9.21 -0.38
CA LYS A 171 6.18 -9.34 -0.04
C LYS A 171 6.94 -8.05 -0.36
N SER A 172 6.53 -7.36 -1.43
CA SER A 172 7.04 -6.05 -1.81
C SER A 172 6.05 -5.35 -2.75
N HIS A 173 6.02 -4.02 -2.70
CA HIS A 173 5.36 -3.18 -3.70
C HIS A 173 6.36 -2.55 -4.70
N ILE A 174 7.61 -3.00 -4.72
CA ILE A 174 8.55 -2.71 -5.81
C ILE A 174 7.98 -3.31 -7.10
N ARG A 175 7.99 -2.54 -8.16
CA ARG A 175 7.40 -2.89 -9.47
C ARG A 175 8.45 -2.78 -10.57
N VAL A 176 8.20 -3.38 -11.72
CA VAL A 176 8.94 -3.06 -12.95
C VAL A 176 9.01 -1.53 -13.16
N GLY A 177 7.91 -0.82 -12.90
CA GLY A 177 7.85 0.63 -12.98
C GLY A 177 8.79 1.38 -12.02
N THR A 178 9.17 0.80 -10.88
CA THR A 178 10.18 1.38 -9.98
C THR A 178 11.55 1.38 -10.65
N PHE A 179 11.92 0.29 -11.32
CA PHE A 179 13.15 0.21 -12.10
C PHE A 179 13.12 1.11 -13.34
N GLN A 180 11.99 1.18 -14.02
CA GLN A 180 11.81 2.12 -15.13
C GLN A 180 12.03 3.56 -14.68
N PHE A 181 11.47 3.96 -13.53
CA PHE A 181 11.73 5.27 -12.94
C PHE A 181 13.19 5.47 -12.60
N GLY A 182 13.81 4.50 -11.90
CA GLY A 182 15.23 4.55 -11.52
C GLY A 182 16.17 4.70 -12.72
N SER A 183 15.85 4.03 -13.85
CA SER A 183 16.65 4.10 -15.07
C SER A 183 16.67 5.49 -15.73
N LEU A 184 15.64 6.31 -15.48
CA LEU A 184 15.53 7.69 -15.96
C LEU A 184 16.35 8.69 -15.13
N LEU A 185 16.77 8.31 -13.93
CA LEU A 185 17.50 9.21 -13.04
C LEU A 185 18.90 9.52 -13.59
N LYS A 186 19.29 10.79 -13.49
CA LYS A 186 20.63 11.23 -13.92
C LYS A 186 21.74 10.59 -13.09
N ASN A 187 21.51 10.45 -11.77
CA ASN A 187 22.47 9.81 -10.88
C ASN A 187 22.33 8.29 -10.94
N LYS A 188 23.24 7.63 -11.64
CA LYS A 188 23.23 6.16 -11.81
C LYS A 188 23.44 5.40 -10.51
N ASN A 189 24.04 5.99 -9.49
CA ASN A 189 24.20 5.34 -8.18
C ASN A 189 22.81 5.10 -7.53
N TYR A 190 21.82 5.95 -7.77
CA TYR A 190 20.46 5.73 -7.25
C TYR A 190 19.83 4.47 -7.85
N PHE A 191 20.07 4.22 -9.13
CA PHE A 191 19.58 3.00 -9.78
C PHE A 191 20.29 1.75 -9.24
N ASN A 192 21.60 1.80 -9.05
CA ASN A 192 22.36 0.70 -8.44
C ASN A 192 21.89 0.43 -7.01
N ASN A 193 21.67 1.46 -6.20
CA ASN A 193 21.12 1.30 -4.85
C ASN A 193 19.75 0.59 -4.85
N LEU A 194 18.89 0.88 -5.82
CA LEU A 194 17.61 0.19 -5.98
C LEU A 194 17.80 -1.29 -6.31
N ILE A 195 18.75 -1.61 -7.20
CA ILE A 195 19.05 -3.00 -7.58
C ILE A 195 19.55 -3.76 -6.36
N ASP A 196 20.59 -3.25 -5.68
CA ASP A 196 21.21 -3.87 -4.51
C ASP A 196 20.19 -4.07 -3.37
N TYR A 197 19.37 -3.04 -3.11
CA TYR A 197 18.29 -3.12 -2.15
C TYR A 197 17.26 -4.21 -2.50
N THR A 198 16.89 -4.30 -3.78
CA THR A 198 15.88 -5.27 -4.22
C THR A 198 16.42 -6.70 -4.11
N ILE A 199 17.67 -6.93 -4.48
CA ILE A 199 18.33 -8.24 -4.35
C ILE A 199 18.40 -8.62 -2.86
N SER A 200 18.98 -7.77 -2.02
CA SER A 200 19.16 -8.07 -0.59
C SER A 200 17.84 -8.29 0.14
N ARG A 201 16.75 -7.62 -0.31
CA ARG A 201 15.43 -7.75 0.30
C ARG A 201 14.65 -8.98 -0.14
N LEU A 202 14.66 -9.30 -1.44
CA LEU A 202 13.79 -10.31 -2.05
C LEU A 202 14.52 -11.62 -2.33
N HIS A 203 15.83 -11.57 -2.44
CA HIS A 203 16.70 -12.69 -2.77
C HIS A 203 17.97 -12.69 -1.91
N PRO A 204 17.82 -12.72 -0.56
CA PRO A 204 18.96 -12.63 0.36
C PRO A 204 19.90 -13.83 0.27
N GLU A 205 19.52 -14.87 -0.49
CA GLU A 205 20.33 -16.06 -0.77
C GLU A 205 21.31 -15.87 -1.92
N ILE A 206 21.21 -14.79 -2.69
CA ILE A 206 22.14 -14.42 -3.78
C ILE A 206 23.25 -13.52 -3.27
#